data_9ea56658d35e23c025c7a5e497160230
#
_entry.id   9ea56658d35e23c025c7a5e497160230
#
_cell.length_a   1.000
_cell.length_b   1.000
_cell.length_c   1.000
_cell.angle_alpha   90.00
_cell.angle_beta   90.00
_cell.angle_gamma   90.00
#
_symmetry.space_group_name_H-M   'P 1'
#
loop_
_entity.id
_entity.type
_entity.pdbx_description
1 polymer ?
#
loop_
_entity_poly.entity_id
_entity_poly.type
_entity_poly.pdbx_seq_one_letter_code
_entity_poly.pdbx_strand_id
1 'polypeptide(L)'
;MKPETIALHAGYDGDPATHAATTPIYQTTSYTFDNTQHGADLFNLAVPGNIYSRIMNPTNAVLEQRLTELEGGVGALAVASGMAAIRYAIEAIAEVGSNIVSTSQLYGGTYNLFAHTFPRQGIEVRFTHGDDFETAASLIDKNTKALFCESIGNPAGNIVDIEKWAEIAHAAGVPLIVDNTVATPVLCKVFDHGADIAVHSLTKYIGGHGTTIGGAIVDSGKFDWAAHAKRFPIMNTPDPSYHGVVYTEAMGEAAFIGRCRVVPLRNTGACMSASSAFQIMQGLETLSLRM
;
A
#
# COMPACT_ATOMS: atom_id res chain seq x y z
N MET A 1 -2.73 16.25 14.06
CA MET A 1 -3.11 17.42 13.21
C MET A 1 -4.49 17.19 12.60
N LYS A 2 -5.18 18.24 12.10
CA LYS A 2 -6.41 18.07 11.31
C LYS A 2 -6.08 17.56 9.90
N PRO A 3 -6.98 16.84 9.24
CA PRO A 3 -6.73 16.28 7.89
C PRO A 3 -6.28 17.35 6.89
N GLU A 4 -6.85 18.55 6.93
CA GLU A 4 -6.48 19.66 6.02
C GLU A 4 -5.04 20.10 6.24
N THR A 5 -4.59 20.12 7.50
CA THR A 5 -3.19 20.48 7.84
C THR A 5 -2.22 19.38 7.43
N ILE A 6 -2.59 18.11 7.62
CA ILE A 6 -1.79 16.96 7.18
C ILE A 6 -1.63 16.98 5.67
N ALA A 7 -2.72 17.18 4.92
CA ALA A 7 -2.71 17.22 3.46
C ALA A 7 -1.78 18.30 2.88
N LEU A 8 -1.57 19.39 3.62
CA LEU A 8 -0.72 20.51 3.20
C LEU A 8 0.75 20.36 3.65
N HIS A 9 0.98 19.89 4.88
CA HIS A 9 2.27 20.07 5.55
C HIS A 9 2.98 18.78 5.94
N ALA A 10 2.30 17.64 6.05
CA ALA A 10 2.96 16.42 6.47
C ALA A 10 4.09 16.00 5.52
N GLY A 11 5.17 15.48 6.10
CA GLY A 11 6.32 14.94 5.37
C GLY A 11 7.25 15.97 4.72
N TYR A 12 7.01 17.29 4.95
CA TYR A 12 7.88 18.31 4.38
C TYR A 12 8.00 19.56 5.27
N ASP A 13 9.21 19.84 5.74
CA ASP A 13 9.53 20.99 6.61
C ASP A 13 10.35 22.10 5.86
N GLY A 14 10.33 22.08 4.53
CA GLY A 14 11.13 22.92 3.68
C GLY A 14 12.42 22.25 3.20
N ASP A 15 12.92 22.70 2.05
CA ASP A 15 14.19 22.19 1.49
C ASP A 15 15.38 22.77 2.26
N PRO A 16 16.26 21.93 2.83
CA PRO A 16 17.37 22.43 3.66
C PRO A 16 18.43 23.25 2.90
N ALA A 17 18.53 23.09 1.59
CA ALA A 17 19.52 23.78 0.78
C ALA A 17 18.99 25.12 0.21
N THR A 18 17.72 25.15 -0.19
CA THR A 18 17.12 26.30 -0.89
C THR A 18 16.04 27.02 -0.07
N HIS A 19 15.59 26.43 1.03
CA HIS A 19 14.45 26.88 1.83
C HIS A 19 13.14 26.98 1.02
N ALA A 20 13.02 26.18 -0.05
CA ALA A 20 11.79 26.14 -0.85
C ALA A 20 10.61 25.69 0.01
N ALA A 21 9.51 26.47 -0.02
CA ALA A 21 8.32 26.20 0.78
C ALA A 21 7.48 25.05 0.22
N THR A 22 7.53 24.83 -1.10
CA THR A 22 6.86 23.69 -1.75
C THR A 22 7.84 22.55 -1.99
N THR A 23 7.33 21.31 -1.98
CA THR A 23 8.14 20.10 -2.22
C THR A 23 8.82 20.18 -3.59
N PRO A 24 10.17 20.11 -3.69
CA PRO A 24 10.87 20.06 -4.97
C PRO A 24 10.55 18.80 -5.76
N ILE A 25 10.59 18.89 -7.10
CA ILE A 25 10.48 17.72 -7.98
C ILE A 25 11.88 17.20 -8.25
N TYR A 26 12.26 16.11 -7.58
CA TYR A 26 13.54 15.44 -7.81
C TYR A 26 13.47 14.54 -9.05
N GLN A 27 13.55 15.16 -10.22
CA GLN A 27 13.46 14.46 -11.52
C GLN A 27 14.81 13.83 -11.87
N THR A 28 15.18 12.77 -11.14
CA THR A 28 16.42 12.01 -11.33
C THR A 28 16.18 10.52 -11.26
N THR A 29 17.02 9.74 -11.93
CA THR A 29 16.98 8.26 -11.87
C THR A 29 17.81 7.73 -10.70
N SER A 30 18.97 8.33 -10.45
CA SER A 30 19.98 7.85 -9.49
C SER A 30 20.57 9.00 -8.71
N TYR A 31 21.26 8.66 -7.64
CA TYR A 31 21.88 9.62 -6.71
C TYR A 31 23.37 9.35 -6.63
N THR A 32 24.16 10.40 -6.43
CA THR A 32 25.60 10.30 -6.21
C THR A 32 25.89 9.89 -4.76
N PHE A 33 27.02 9.26 -4.55
CA PHE A 33 27.53 8.89 -3.22
C PHE A 33 28.70 9.81 -2.85
N ASP A 34 28.88 10.10 -1.56
CA ASP A 34 30.00 10.90 -1.07
C ASP A 34 31.35 10.23 -1.36
N ASN A 35 31.36 8.91 -1.24
CA ASN A 35 32.52 8.04 -1.51
C ASN A 35 32.07 6.57 -1.67
N THR A 36 33.01 5.69 -1.98
CA THR A 36 32.74 4.25 -2.17
C THR A 36 32.17 3.57 -0.92
N GLN A 37 32.63 3.97 0.27
CA GLN A 37 32.13 3.40 1.52
C GLN A 37 30.65 3.79 1.76
N HIS A 38 30.29 5.07 1.54
CA HIS A 38 28.90 5.52 1.62
C HIS A 38 28.00 4.71 0.68
N GLY A 39 28.45 4.47 -0.56
CA GLY A 39 27.71 3.61 -1.48
C GLY A 39 27.54 2.18 -0.96
N ALA A 40 28.61 1.57 -0.42
CA ALA A 40 28.54 0.24 0.16
C ALA A 40 27.57 0.18 1.36
N ASP A 41 27.60 1.17 2.23
CA ASP A 41 26.74 1.24 3.43
C ASP A 41 25.25 1.36 3.06
N LEU A 42 24.92 2.15 2.03
CA LEU A 42 23.55 2.25 1.49
C LEU A 42 23.05 0.92 0.94
N PHE A 43 23.87 0.23 0.11
CA PHE A 43 23.51 -1.06 -0.46
C PHE A 43 23.43 -2.19 0.58
N ASN A 44 24.22 -2.11 1.65
CA ASN A 44 24.19 -3.04 2.76
C ASN A 44 23.12 -2.70 3.81
N LEU A 45 22.31 -1.67 3.59
CA LEU A 45 21.27 -1.21 4.50
C LEU A 45 21.81 -0.73 5.87
N ALA A 46 23.07 -0.37 5.94
CA ALA A 46 23.72 0.11 7.16
C ALA A 46 23.37 1.57 7.47
N VAL A 47 23.05 2.37 6.45
CA VAL A 47 22.60 3.75 6.58
C VAL A 47 21.38 4.00 5.69
N PRO A 48 20.46 4.90 6.07
CA PRO A 48 19.35 5.32 5.21
C PRO A 48 19.85 6.28 4.13
N GLY A 49 19.20 6.29 2.97
CA GLY A 49 19.50 7.28 1.91
C GLY A 49 18.90 6.91 0.57
N ASN A 50 19.10 7.79 -0.41
CA ASN A 50 18.57 7.63 -1.75
C ASN A 50 19.60 6.92 -2.66
N ILE A 51 19.16 5.91 -3.38
CA ILE A 51 19.99 5.14 -4.32
C ILE A 51 19.44 5.29 -5.73
N TYR A 52 18.16 4.98 -5.92
CA TYR A 52 17.54 4.92 -7.25
C TYR A 52 16.03 5.20 -7.17
N SER A 53 15.53 6.10 -8.03
CA SER A 53 14.16 6.62 -7.94
C SER A 53 13.04 5.59 -8.15
N ARG A 54 13.33 4.41 -8.71
CA ARG A 54 12.36 3.32 -8.76
C ARG A 54 11.95 2.83 -7.38
N ILE A 55 12.87 2.86 -6.41
CA ILE A 55 12.67 2.33 -5.07
C ILE A 55 12.33 3.47 -4.09
N MET A 56 13.02 4.60 -4.22
CA MET A 56 12.90 5.76 -3.33
C MET A 56 13.20 7.07 -4.07
N ASN A 57 12.37 8.07 -3.83
CA ASN A 57 12.55 9.42 -4.38
C ASN A 57 12.03 10.44 -3.36
N PRO A 58 12.75 11.53 -3.04
CA PRO A 58 12.34 12.48 -2.02
C PRO A 58 10.96 13.11 -2.27
N THR A 59 10.59 13.37 -3.53
CA THR A 59 9.24 13.88 -3.86
C THR A 59 8.16 12.85 -3.54
N ASN A 60 8.40 11.59 -3.89
CA ASN A 60 7.45 10.50 -3.58
C ASN A 60 7.33 10.28 -2.07
N ALA A 61 8.45 10.41 -1.34
CA ALA A 61 8.46 10.24 0.11
C ALA A 61 7.54 11.23 0.83
N VAL A 62 7.44 12.48 0.36
CA VAL A 62 6.48 13.45 0.91
C VAL A 62 5.03 13.01 0.69
N LEU A 63 4.69 12.53 -0.52
CA LEU A 63 3.36 11.99 -0.80
C LEU A 63 3.06 10.78 0.08
N GLU A 64 4.02 9.85 0.20
CA GLU A 64 3.89 8.65 1.04
C GLU A 64 3.64 9.03 2.50
N GLN A 65 4.38 10.00 3.04
CA GLN A 65 4.19 10.46 4.42
C GLN A 65 2.81 11.11 4.63
N ARG A 66 2.35 11.95 3.70
CA ARG A 66 1.01 12.56 3.78
C ARG A 66 -0.09 11.50 3.80
N LEU A 67 0.00 10.48 2.95
CA LEU A 67 -0.96 9.36 2.91
C LEU A 67 -0.91 8.53 4.20
N THR A 68 0.30 8.26 4.70
CA THR A 68 0.51 7.56 5.97
C THR A 68 -0.22 8.27 7.11
N GLU A 69 -0.04 9.57 7.26
CA GLU A 69 -0.66 10.35 8.34
C GLU A 69 -2.17 10.53 8.17
N LEU A 70 -2.65 10.66 6.92
CA LEU A 70 -4.08 10.79 6.64
C LEU A 70 -4.86 9.52 6.99
N GLU A 71 -4.33 8.34 6.64
CA GLU A 71 -4.93 7.06 7.01
C GLU A 71 -4.64 6.68 8.48
N GLY A 72 -3.56 7.21 9.08
CA GLY A 72 -3.12 6.86 10.43
C GLY A 72 -2.30 5.56 10.46
N GLY A 73 -1.49 5.32 9.42
CA GLY A 73 -0.63 4.15 9.28
C GLY A 73 0.80 4.37 9.78
N VAL A 74 1.66 3.36 9.57
CA VAL A 74 3.10 3.40 9.88
C VAL A 74 3.96 3.66 8.66
N GLY A 75 3.42 3.49 7.45
CA GLY A 75 4.13 3.73 6.21
C GLY A 75 3.25 3.57 4.98
N ALA A 76 3.65 4.23 3.89
CA ALA A 76 3.00 4.12 2.60
C ALA A 76 4.00 3.87 1.47
N LEU A 77 3.50 3.38 0.35
CA LEU A 77 4.24 3.15 -0.88
C LEU A 77 3.48 3.72 -2.08
N ALA A 78 4.03 4.74 -2.73
CA ALA A 78 3.50 5.28 -3.95
C ALA A 78 3.92 4.44 -5.17
N VAL A 79 2.96 4.09 -6.01
CA VAL A 79 3.15 3.25 -7.19
C VAL A 79 2.45 3.83 -8.42
N ALA A 80 2.73 3.30 -9.60
CA ALA A 80 2.31 3.87 -10.88
C ALA A 80 0.78 3.86 -11.10
N SER A 81 0.01 3.03 -10.40
CA SER A 81 -1.45 2.95 -10.55
C SER A 81 -2.11 2.24 -9.38
N GLY A 82 -3.44 2.43 -9.20
CA GLY A 82 -4.21 1.67 -8.23
C GLY A 82 -4.15 0.15 -8.47
N MET A 83 -4.11 -0.29 -9.72
CA MET A 83 -3.96 -1.71 -10.05
C MET A 83 -2.61 -2.27 -9.61
N ALA A 84 -1.53 -1.48 -9.71
CA ALA A 84 -0.23 -1.85 -9.17
C ALA A 84 -0.25 -1.93 -7.64
N ALA A 85 -0.97 -1.02 -6.97
CA ALA A 85 -1.14 -1.05 -5.51
C ALA A 85 -1.84 -2.33 -5.05
N ILE A 86 -2.99 -2.68 -5.65
CA ILE A 86 -3.74 -3.90 -5.34
C ILE A 86 -2.86 -5.14 -5.58
N ARG A 87 -2.21 -5.19 -6.74
CA ARG A 87 -1.35 -6.32 -7.12
C ARG A 87 -0.20 -6.51 -6.12
N TYR A 88 0.51 -5.44 -5.80
CA TYR A 88 1.66 -5.50 -4.89
C TYR A 88 1.27 -5.81 -3.44
N ALA A 89 0.11 -5.32 -2.99
CA ALA A 89 -0.40 -5.66 -1.68
C ALA A 89 -0.64 -7.18 -1.53
N ILE A 90 -1.15 -7.83 -2.57
CA ILE A 90 -1.35 -9.29 -2.57
C ILE A 90 -0.03 -10.04 -2.79
N GLU A 91 0.78 -9.67 -3.79
CA GLU A 91 2.04 -10.35 -4.11
C GLU A 91 3.09 -10.26 -2.99
N ALA A 92 2.98 -9.27 -2.10
CA ALA A 92 3.86 -9.18 -0.94
C ALA A 92 3.64 -10.30 0.09
N ILE A 93 2.47 -10.94 0.10
CA ILE A 93 2.09 -11.93 1.12
C ILE A 93 1.56 -13.26 0.56
N ALA A 94 1.26 -13.31 -0.74
CA ALA A 94 0.74 -14.49 -1.41
C ALA A 94 1.72 -15.01 -2.47
N GLU A 95 1.78 -16.32 -2.61
CA GLU A 95 2.62 -17.03 -3.59
C GLU A 95 1.81 -18.18 -4.22
N VAL A 96 2.41 -18.90 -5.13
CA VAL A 96 1.76 -20.05 -5.80
C VAL A 96 1.18 -21.02 -4.76
N GLY A 97 -0.09 -21.36 -4.92
CA GLY A 97 -0.83 -22.22 -4.00
C GLY A 97 -1.55 -21.47 -2.87
N SER A 98 -1.37 -20.16 -2.78
CA SER A 98 -2.14 -19.31 -1.88
C SER A 98 -3.54 -19.00 -2.43
N ASN A 99 -4.44 -18.56 -1.53
CA ASN A 99 -5.69 -17.96 -1.92
C ASN A 99 -5.98 -16.70 -1.10
N ILE A 100 -6.92 -15.89 -1.60
CA ILE A 100 -7.55 -14.79 -0.88
C ILE A 100 -9.06 -14.91 -0.97
N VAL A 101 -9.79 -14.36 0.00
CA VAL A 101 -11.24 -14.21 -0.04
C VAL A 101 -11.59 -12.77 -0.32
N SER A 102 -12.46 -12.51 -1.28
CA SER A 102 -12.81 -11.18 -1.72
C SER A 102 -14.30 -10.98 -1.87
N THR A 103 -14.77 -9.73 -1.64
CA THR A 103 -16.10 -9.35 -2.13
C THR A 103 -16.15 -9.45 -3.64
N SER A 104 -17.34 -9.71 -4.20
CA SER A 104 -17.56 -9.77 -5.66
C SER A 104 -17.91 -8.40 -6.27
N GLN A 105 -18.32 -7.44 -5.43
CA GLN A 105 -18.68 -6.08 -5.85
C GLN A 105 -17.44 -5.20 -5.90
N LEU A 106 -16.69 -5.32 -6.98
CA LEU A 106 -15.39 -4.68 -7.18
C LEU A 106 -15.37 -3.85 -8.46
N TYR A 107 -14.42 -2.93 -8.51
CA TYR A 107 -14.01 -2.32 -9.77
C TYR A 107 -13.66 -3.40 -10.81
N GLY A 108 -14.14 -3.23 -12.05
CA GLY A 108 -13.98 -4.24 -13.10
C GLY A 108 -12.52 -4.67 -13.35
N GLY A 109 -11.56 -3.76 -13.20
CA GLY A 109 -10.13 -4.09 -13.31
C GLY A 109 -9.66 -5.01 -12.17
N THR A 110 -10.09 -4.77 -10.95
CA THR A 110 -9.79 -5.61 -9.78
C THR A 110 -10.43 -6.98 -9.93
N TYR A 111 -11.71 -7.02 -10.34
CA TYR A 111 -12.39 -8.28 -10.60
C TYR A 111 -11.66 -9.11 -11.66
N ASN A 112 -11.27 -8.50 -12.78
CA ASN A 112 -10.52 -9.20 -13.83
C ASN A 112 -9.14 -9.70 -13.37
N LEU A 113 -8.41 -8.90 -12.57
CA LEU A 113 -7.15 -9.31 -11.96
C LEU A 113 -7.36 -10.57 -11.10
N PHE A 114 -8.39 -10.56 -10.27
CA PHE A 114 -8.68 -11.61 -9.30
C PHE A 114 -9.27 -12.86 -9.97
N ALA A 115 -10.22 -12.71 -10.88
CA ALA A 115 -10.91 -13.83 -11.50
C ALA A 115 -10.09 -14.52 -12.60
N HIS A 116 -9.18 -13.81 -13.28
CA HIS A 116 -8.54 -14.32 -14.49
C HIS A 116 -7.02 -14.27 -14.46
N THR A 117 -6.40 -13.25 -13.85
CA THR A 117 -4.94 -13.09 -13.89
C THR A 117 -4.26 -13.86 -12.75
N PHE A 118 -4.68 -13.67 -11.52
CA PHE A 118 -4.10 -14.35 -10.36
C PHE A 118 -4.22 -15.88 -10.41
N PRO A 119 -5.34 -16.49 -10.85
CA PRO A 119 -5.40 -17.94 -10.99
C PRO A 119 -4.37 -18.52 -11.96
N ARG A 120 -4.04 -17.79 -13.04
CA ARG A 120 -2.95 -18.19 -13.98
C ARG A 120 -1.56 -18.10 -13.34
N GLN A 121 -1.43 -17.35 -12.26
CA GLN A 121 -0.18 -17.20 -11.49
C GLN A 121 -0.18 -18.08 -10.23
N GLY A 122 -1.19 -18.95 -10.09
CA GLY A 122 -1.29 -19.90 -9.00
C GLY A 122 -1.85 -19.32 -7.70
N ILE A 123 -2.45 -18.14 -7.72
CA ILE A 123 -3.15 -17.54 -6.59
C ILE A 123 -4.65 -17.64 -6.85
N GLU A 124 -5.36 -18.43 -6.06
CA GLU A 124 -6.83 -18.56 -6.16
C GLU A 124 -7.51 -17.35 -5.51
N VAL A 125 -8.62 -16.88 -6.09
CA VAL A 125 -9.48 -15.88 -5.45
C VAL A 125 -10.88 -16.43 -5.30
N ARG A 126 -11.39 -16.44 -4.08
CA ARG A 126 -12.71 -16.93 -3.71
C ARG A 126 -13.62 -15.74 -3.44
N PHE A 127 -14.73 -15.67 -4.17
CA PHE A 127 -15.63 -14.53 -4.11
C PHE A 127 -16.86 -14.82 -3.25
N THR A 128 -17.31 -13.80 -2.52
CA THR A 128 -18.60 -13.78 -1.82
C THR A 128 -19.25 -12.40 -1.98
N HIS A 129 -20.53 -12.27 -1.59
CA HIS A 129 -21.17 -10.98 -1.51
C HIS A 129 -20.67 -10.20 -0.28
N GLY A 130 -20.65 -8.85 -0.34
CA GLY A 130 -20.05 -8.02 0.71
C GLY A 130 -20.74 -8.07 2.07
N ASP A 131 -21.99 -8.53 2.13
CA ASP A 131 -22.81 -8.73 3.33
C ASP A 131 -23.03 -10.22 3.69
N ASP A 132 -22.45 -11.16 2.94
CA ASP A 132 -22.50 -12.60 3.21
C ASP A 132 -21.28 -13.04 4.06
N PHE A 133 -21.32 -12.71 5.33
CA PHE A 133 -20.24 -12.97 6.28
C PHE A 133 -20.03 -14.46 6.58
N GLU A 134 -21.12 -15.27 6.54
CA GLU A 134 -21.04 -16.71 6.77
C GLU A 134 -20.28 -17.40 5.64
N THR A 135 -20.61 -17.07 4.39
CA THR A 135 -19.86 -17.58 3.23
C THR A 135 -18.42 -17.08 3.27
N ALA A 136 -18.19 -15.79 3.58
CA ALA A 136 -16.83 -15.25 3.71
C ALA A 136 -15.96 -16.08 4.66
N ALA A 137 -16.48 -16.36 5.86
CA ALA A 137 -15.77 -17.16 6.86
C ALA A 137 -15.53 -18.61 6.39
N SER A 138 -16.52 -19.22 5.72
CA SER A 138 -16.43 -20.60 5.23
C SER A 138 -15.42 -20.81 4.10
N LEU A 139 -15.12 -19.75 3.34
CA LEU A 139 -14.16 -19.78 2.23
C LEU A 139 -12.71 -19.70 2.70
N ILE A 140 -12.46 -19.40 3.97
CA ILE A 140 -11.11 -19.29 4.53
C ILE A 140 -10.55 -20.67 4.83
N ASP A 141 -9.30 -20.91 4.42
CA ASP A 141 -8.55 -22.12 4.76
C ASP A 141 -7.11 -21.80 5.21
N LYS A 142 -6.30 -22.84 5.37
CA LYS A 142 -4.89 -22.69 5.78
C LYS A 142 -4.00 -21.92 4.78
N ASN A 143 -4.41 -21.86 3.51
CA ASN A 143 -3.68 -21.21 2.44
C ASN A 143 -4.16 -19.78 2.19
N THR A 144 -5.22 -19.34 2.86
CA THR A 144 -5.75 -17.98 2.75
C THR A 144 -4.74 -16.98 3.32
N LYS A 145 -4.41 -15.93 2.56
CA LYS A 145 -3.42 -14.93 2.90
C LYS A 145 -4.00 -13.56 3.22
N ALA A 146 -5.18 -13.25 2.74
CA ALA A 146 -5.88 -12.00 3.04
C ALA A 146 -7.37 -12.11 2.77
N LEU A 147 -8.13 -11.21 3.40
CA LEU A 147 -9.45 -10.82 2.93
C LEU A 147 -9.31 -9.49 2.18
N PHE A 148 -10.17 -9.26 1.17
CA PHE A 148 -10.17 -8.04 0.37
C PHE A 148 -11.60 -7.52 0.13
N CYS A 149 -11.80 -6.21 0.29
CA CYS A 149 -13.03 -5.52 -0.09
C CYS A 149 -12.75 -4.09 -0.59
N GLU A 150 -13.74 -3.47 -1.24
CA GLU A 150 -13.78 -2.03 -1.48
C GLU A 150 -14.66 -1.37 -0.42
N SER A 151 -14.23 -0.24 0.16
CA SER A 151 -15.04 0.49 1.15
C SER A 151 -16.39 0.93 0.57
N ILE A 152 -16.37 1.37 -0.69
CA ILE A 152 -17.55 1.64 -1.51
C ILE A 152 -17.34 0.95 -2.85
N GLY A 153 -18.15 -0.07 -3.14
CA GLY A 153 -18.02 -0.90 -4.34
C GLY A 153 -18.36 -0.18 -5.63
N ASN A 154 -17.62 -0.45 -6.69
CA ASN A 154 -17.81 0.13 -8.03
C ASN A 154 -18.15 -0.98 -9.05
N PRO A 155 -19.30 -0.95 -9.75
CA PRO A 155 -20.27 0.17 -9.85
C PRO A 155 -21.45 0.09 -8.89
N ALA A 156 -21.51 -0.88 -7.98
CA ALA A 156 -22.71 -1.16 -7.20
C ALA A 156 -23.06 -0.04 -6.19
N GLY A 157 -22.07 0.76 -5.75
CA GLY A 157 -22.26 1.81 -4.76
C GLY A 157 -22.60 1.29 -3.36
N ASN A 158 -22.45 -0.01 -3.13
CA ASN A 158 -22.64 -0.63 -1.83
C ASN A 158 -21.54 -0.23 -0.84
N ILE A 159 -21.91 -0.05 0.41
CA ILE A 159 -20.97 0.19 1.51
C ILE A 159 -20.74 -1.14 2.22
N VAL A 160 -19.49 -1.51 2.40
CA VAL A 160 -19.09 -2.74 3.09
C VAL A 160 -18.91 -2.46 4.58
N ASP A 161 -19.41 -3.36 5.43
CA ASP A 161 -19.14 -3.34 6.87
C ASP A 161 -17.70 -3.82 7.12
N ILE A 162 -16.77 -2.86 7.18
CA ILE A 162 -15.34 -3.12 7.32
C ILE A 162 -15.05 -3.80 8.66
N GLU A 163 -15.76 -3.43 9.74
CA GLU A 163 -15.55 -4.02 11.08
C GLU A 163 -15.86 -5.52 11.07
N LYS A 164 -16.97 -5.92 10.43
CA LYS A 164 -17.33 -7.33 10.29
C LYS A 164 -16.32 -8.13 9.46
N TRP A 165 -15.84 -7.55 8.36
CA TRP A 165 -14.79 -8.18 7.55
C TRP A 165 -13.46 -8.29 8.32
N ALA A 166 -13.10 -7.28 9.13
CA ALA A 166 -11.92 -7.32 9.98
C ALA A 166 -12.04 -8.40 11.08
N GLU A 167 -13.20 -8.49 11.76
CA GLU A 167 -13.47 -9.54 12.74
C GLU A 167 -13.23 -10.94 12.16
N ILE A 168 -13.75 -11.21 10.95
CA ILE A 168 -13.58 -12.50 10.26
C ILE A 168 -12.10 -12.74 9.88
N ALA A 169 -11.45 -11.73 9.32
CA ALA A 169 -10.05 -11.82 8.93
C ALA A 169 -9.14 -12.13 10.13
N HIS A 170 -9.27 -11.35 11.19
CA HIS A 170 -8.44 -11.47 12.39
C HIS A 170 -8.72 -12.79 13.14
N ALA A 171 -9.97 -13.23 13.22
CA ALA A 171 -10.29 -14.55 13.80
C ALA A 171 -9.60 -15.70 13.05
N ALA A 172 -9.35 -15.53 11.75
CA ALA A 172 -8.63 -16.49 10.93
C ALA A 172 -7.11 -16.27 10.89
N GLY A 173 -6.60 -15.19 11.51
CA GLY A 173 -5.17 -14.82 11.50
C GLY A 173 -4.67 -14.39 10.12
N VAL A 174 -5.49 -13.63 9.38
CA VAL A 174 -5.12 -13.00 8.09
C VAL A 174 -5.47 -11.53 8.12
N PRO A 175 -4.73 -10.67 7.37
CA PRO A 175 -5.03 -9.25 7.29
C PRO A 175 -6.26 -8.97 6.42
N LEU A 176 -6.94 -7.86 6.73
CA LEU A 176 -7.94 -7.24 5.85
C LEU A 176 -7.31 -6.13 5.01
N ILE A 177 -7.42 -6.27 3.69
CA ILE A 177 -7.02 -5.24 2.71
C ILE A 177 -8.28 -4.54 2.21
N VAL A 178 -8.31 -3.21 2.33
CA VAL A 178 -9.46 -2.40 1.88
C VAL A 178 -9.01 -1.44 0.77
N ASP A 179 -9.67 -1.50 -0.38
CA ASP A 179 -9.55 -0.45 -1.39
C ASP A 179 -10.43 0.73 -0.97
N ASN A 180 -9.78 1.80 -0.52
CA ASN A 180 -10.43 3.01 -0.02
C ASN A 180 -10.43 4.16 -1.05
N THR A 181 -10.37 3.82 -2.33
CA THR A 181 -10.28 4.80 -3.42
C THR A 181 -11.45 5.78 -3.45
N VAL A 182 -12.69 5.30 -3.23
CA VAL A 182 -13.90 6.13 -3.36
C VAL A 182 -14.12 6.97 -2.11
N ALA A 183 -14.07 6.39 -0.92
CA ALA A 183 -14.29 7.12 0.32
C ALA A 183 -13.12 8.04 0.67
N THR A 184 -11.90 7.66 0.36
CA THR A 184 -10.67 8.33 0.78
C THR A 184 -10.54 8.42 2.32
N PRO A 185 -9.38 8.75 2.89
CA PRO A 185 -9.25 8.91 4.34
C PRO A 185 -10.04 10.12 4.90
N VAL A 186 -10.65 10.92 4.04
CA VAL A 186 -11.49 12.05 4.48
C VAL A 186 -12.89 11.58 4.90
N LEU A 187 -13.51 10.67 4.13
CA LEU A 187 -14.84 10.14 4.47
C LEU A 187 -14.77 8.90 5.36
N CYS A 188 -13.73 8.07 5.21
CA CYS A 188 -13.57 6.85 5.97
C CYS A 188 -12.07 6.56 6.22
N LYS A 189 -11.64 6.57 7.47
CA LYS A 189 -10.35 6.05 7.89
C LYS A 189 -10.49 4.56 8.14
N VAL A 190 -10.16 3.74 7.17
CA VAL A 190 -10.42 2.30 7.23
C VAL A 190 -9.69 1.59 8.37
N PHE A 191 -8.57 2.15 8.85
CA PHE A 191 -7.83 1.62 10.00
C PHE A 191 -8.55 1.82 11.34
N ASP A 192 -9.44 2.81 11.44
CA ASP A 192 -10.29 2.99 12.62
C ASP A 192 -11.39 1.92 12.71
N HIS A 193 -11.67 1.25 11.57
CA HIS A 193 -12.64 0.17 11.44
C HIS A 193 -12.00 -1.23 11.34
N GLY A 194 -10.70 -1.35 11.64
CA GLY A 194 -10.03 -2.65 11.73
C GLY A 194 -9.34 -3.14 10.45
N ALA A 195 -9.31 -2.37 9.37
CA ALA A 195 -8.47 -2.71 8.22
C ALA A 195 -6.98 -2.71 8.60
N ASP A 196 -6.19 -3.59 8.00
CA ASP A 196 -4.75 -3.67 8.21
C ASP A 196 -3.97 -2.96 7.10
N ILE A 197 -4.48 -3.02 5.88
CA ILE A 197 -3.85 -2.46 4.70
C ILE A 197 -4.91 -1.68 3.92
N ALA A 198 -4.59 -0.43 3.56
CA ALA A 198 -5.39 0.37 2.65
C ALA A 198 -4.70 0.45 1.28
N VAL A 199 -5.47 0.33 0.20
CA VAL A 199 -4.99 0.62 -1.15
C VAL A 199 -5.82 1.73 -1.77
N HIS A 200 -5.19 2.52 -2.64
CA HIS A 200 -5.81 3.65 -3.30
C HIS A 200 -5.43 3.74 -4.77
N SER A 201 -6.40 3.99 -5.62
CA SER A 201 -6.13 4.63 -6.90
C SER A 201 -6.06 6.14 -6.69
N LEU A 202 -4.83 6.67 -6.58
CA LEU A 202 -4.58 8.12 -6.43
C LEU A 202 -5.04 8.92 -7.67
N THR A 203 -5.29 8.23 -8.76
CA THR A 203 -5.85 8.74 -10.02
C THR A 203 -7.22 9.41 -9.81
N LYS A 204 -7.98 8.97 -8.79
CA LYS A 204 -9.39 9.33 -8.59
C LYS A 204 -9.53 10.55 -7.67
N TYR A 205 -10.25 10.42 -6.57
CA TYR A 205 -10.59 11.57 -5.71
C TYR A 205 -9.37 12.22 -5.06
N ILE A 206 -8.33 11.45 -4.69
CA ILE A 206 -7.11 12.02 -4.09
C ILE A 206 -6.40 12.95 -5.08
N GLY A 207 -6.12 12.50 -6.29
CA GLY A 207 -5.54 13.35 -7.35
C GLY A 207 -6.51 14.42 -7.86
N GLY A 208 -7.79 14.08 -8.00
CA GLY A 208 -8.93 14.98 -8.18
C GLY A 208 -9.02 15.77 -9.49
N HIS A 209 -7.98 15.81 -10.30
CA HIS A 209 -7.89 16.67 -11.49
C HIS A 209 -7.87 15.90 -12.82
N GLY A 210 -7.79 14.57 -12.79
CA GLY A 210 -7.72 13.75 -14.00
C GLY A 210 -6.43 13.92 -14.83
N THR A 211 -5.38 14.47 -14.26
CA THR A 211 -4.14 14.83 -14.97
C THR A 211 -3.08 13.74 -14.92
N THR A 212 -3.13 12.83 -13.94
CA THR A 212 -2.11 11.81 -13.75
C THR A 212 -2.69 10.52 -13.17
N ILE A 213 -2.03 9.41 -13.46
CA ILE A 213 -2.34 8.10 -12.90
C ILE A 213 -1.40 7.82 -11.75
N GLY A 214 -1.93 7.26 -10.66
CA GLY A 214 -1.14 6.84 -9.52
C GLY A 214 -1.88 5.85 -8.63
N GLY A 215 -1.15 5.21 -7.75
CA GLY A 215 -1.67 4.33 -6.70
C GLY A 215 -0.87 4.44 -5.43
N ALA A 216 -1.43 3.97 -4.34
CA ALA A 216 -0.71 3.83 -3.07
C ALA A 216 -1.18 2.61 -2.29
N ILE A 217 -0.25 2.10 -1.49
CA ILE A 217 -0.49 1.12 -0.43
C ILE A 217 -0.16 1.84 0.88
N VAL A 218 -1.01 1.70 1.89
CA VAL A 218 -0.74 2.20 3.25
C VAL A 218 -0.85 1.03 4.21
N ASP A 219 0.13 0.90 5.09
CA ASP A 219 0.21 -0.14 6.12
C ASP A 219 -0.19 0.45 7.46
N SER A 220 -1.14 -0.17 8.15
CA SER A 220 -1.52 0.25 9.49
C SER A 220 -0.45 -0.05 10.54
N GLY A 221 0.41 -1.04 10.29
CA GLY A 221 1.35 -1.61 11.26
C GLY A 221 0.71 -2.45 12.37
N LYS A 222 -0.62 -2.66 12.31
CA LYS A 222 -1.36 -3.33 13.40
C LYS A 222 -1.39 -4.85 13.29
N PHE A 223 -1.24 -5.40 12.07
CA PHE A 223 -1.27 -6.85 11.90
C PHE A 223 0.04 -7.49 12.38
N ASP A 224 -0.07 -8.39 13.33
CA ASP A 224 1.09 -9.09 13.93
C ASP A 224 1.57 -10.24 13.02
N TRP A 225 2.44 -9.90 12.06
CA TRP A 225 3.04 -10.87 11.14
C TRP A 225 3.85 -11.94 11.87
N ALA A 226 4.48 -11.61 13.01
CA ALA A 226 5.31 -12.54 13.78
C ALA A 226 4.44 -13.57 14.51
N ALA A 227 3.32 -13.17 15.08
CA ALA A 227 2.36 -14.10 15.70
C ALA A 227 1.80 -15.12 14.69
N HIS A 228 1.73 -14.75 13.42
CA HIS A 228 1.22 -15.59 12.34
C HIS A 228 2.32 -16.17 11.42
N ALA A 229 3.56 -16.36 11.93
CA ALA A 229 4.73 -16.77 11.15
C ALA A 229 4.51 -18.08 10.34
N LYS A 230 3.75 -19.04 10.86
CA LYS A 230 3.43 -20.29 10.12
C LYS A 230 2.61 -20.04 8.86
N ARG A 231 1.74 -19.04 8.88
CA ARG A 231 0.91 -18.65 7.74
C ARG A 231 1.69 -17.75 6.76
N PHE A 232 2.58 -16.92 7.29
CA PHE A 232 3.38 -15.96 6.53
C PHE A 232 4.89 -16.20 6.68
N PRO A 233 5.41 -17.38 6.24
CA PRO A 233 6.85 -17.63 6.31
C PRO A 233 7.66 -16.59 5.52
N ILE A 234 7.10 -16.09 4.43
CA ILE A 234 7.68 -15.07 3.57
C ILE A 234 8.04 -13.74 4.29
N MET A 235 7.40 -13.47 5.43
CA MET A 235 7.67 -12.31 6.28
C MET A 235 8.67 -12.63 7.40
N ASN A 236 8.78 -13.93 7.76
CA ASN A 236 9.41 -14.41 8.99
C ASN A 236 10.61 -15.32 8.75
N THR A 237 11.06 -15.47 7.51
CA THR A 237 12.28 -16.24 7.17
C THR A 237 13.21 -15.38 6.30
N PRO A 238 14.53 -15.67 6.30
CA PRO A 238 15.49 -14.94 5.50
C PRO A 238 15.11 -14.89 4.01
N ASP A 239 14.96 -13.70 3.44
CA ASP A 239 14.67 -13.51 2.01
C ASP A 239 15.98 -13.54 1.20
N PRO A 240 16.24 -14.58 0.40
CA PRO A 240 17.46 -14.68 -0.38
C PRO A 240 17.54 -13.61 -1.48
N SER A 241 16.40 -13.02 -1.87
CA SER A 241 16.35 -11.97 -2.89
C SER A 241 16.71 -10.58 -2.34
N TYR A 242 16.78 -10.43 -1.01
CA TYR A 242 17.08 -9.17 -0.35
C TYR A 242 17.98 -9.36 0.88
N HIS A 243 19.25 -9.66 0.65
CA HIS A 243 20.32 -9.77 1.66
C HIS A 243 20.03 -10.75 2.82
N GLY A 244 19.10 -11.68 2.69
CA GLY A 244 18.71 -12.58 3.78
C GLY A 244 17.90 -11.89 4.89
N VAL A 245 17.28 -10.75 4.61
CA VAL A 245 16.47 -10.00 5.60
C VAL A 245 15.25 -10.82 6.04
N VAL A 246 15.01 -10.86 7.34
CA VAL A 246 13.74 -11.26 7.95
C VAL A 246 12.96 -9.99 8.21
N TYR A 247 11.86 -9.78 7.47
CA TYR A 247 11.16 -8.48 7.45
C TYR A 247 10.60 -8.09 8.81
N THR A 248 10.00 -9.04 9.55
CA THR A 248 9.45 -8.79 10.88
C THR A 248 10.52 -8.40 11.90
N GLU A 249 11.75 -8.92 11.79
CA GLU A 249 12.86 -8.56 12.67
C GLU A 249 13.51 -7.23 12.29
N ALA A 250 13.68 -7.00 10.99
CA ALA A 250 14.39 -5.82 10.49
C ALA A 250 13.54 -4.54 10.48
N MET A 251 12.21 -4.66 10.29
CA MET A 251 11.33 -3.52 10.04
C MET A 251 10.14 -3.42 11.02
N GLY A 252 9.95 -4.43 11.89
CA GLY A 252 8.89 -4.44 12.90
C GLY A 252 7.50 -4.19 12.31
N GLU A 253 6.81 -3.18 12.80
CA GLU A 253 5.47 -2.79 12.33
C GLU A 253 5.42 -2.42 10.83
N ALA A 254 6.52 -1.93 10.26
CA ALA A 254 6.63 -1.58 8.84
C ALA A 254 7.06 -2.75 7.94
N ALA A 255 7.05 -3.99 8.43
CA ALA A 255 7.51 -5.18 7.71
C ALA A 255 6.81 -5.37 6.36
N PHE A 256 5.48 -5.18 6.33
CA PHE A 256 4.69 -5.37 5.13
C PHE A 256 5.01 -4.29 4.07
N ILE A 257 4.96 -3.02 4.45
CA ILE A 257 5.20 -1.94 3.47
C ILE A 257 6.65 -1.92 3.00
N GLY A 258 7.58 -2.27 3.88
CA GLY A 258 8.99 -2.45 3.54
C GLY A 258 9.18 -3.56 2.49
N ARG A 259 8.55 -4.72 2.70
CA ARG A 259 8.57 -5.81 1.73
C ARG A 259 7.92 -5.40 0.39
N CYS A 260 6.79 -4.69 0.41
CA CYS A 260 6.17 -4.17 -0.82
C CYS A 260 7.15 -3.35 -1.66
N ARG A 261 7.99 -2.52 -1.01
CA ARG A 261 8.99 -1.67 -1.67
C ARG A 261 10.14 -2.49 -2.28
N VAL A 262 10.69 -3.44 -1.51
CA VAL A 262 11.93 -4.11 -1.90
C VAL A 262 11.73 -5.42 -2.66
N VAL A 263 10.51 -5.91 -2.79
CA VAL A 263 10.22 -7.11 -3.58
C VAL A 263 9.32 -6.77 -4.77
N PRO A 264 8.00 -6.61 -4.67
CA PRO A 264 7.18 -6.41 -5.87
C PRO A 264 7.53 -5.11 -6.60
N LEU A 265 7.69 -3.97 -5.93
CA LEU A 265 8.04 -2.72 -6.61
C LEU A 265 9.42 -2.80 -7.26
N ARG A 266 10.44 -3.22 -6.52
CA ARG A 266 11.81 -3.31 -7.05
C ARG A 266 11.90 -4.21 -8.27
N ASN A 267 11.23 -5.37 -8.24
CA ASN A 267 11.39 -6.43 -9.24
C ASN A 267 10.52 -6.24 -10.47
N THR A 268 9.32 -5.63 -10.34
CA THR A 268 8.38 -5.45 -11.46
C THR A 268 8.29 -4.00 -11.97
N GLY A 269 8.75 -3.02 -11.17
CA GLY A 269 9.09 -1.68 -11.64
C GLY A 269 7.94 -0.70 -11.84
N ALA A 270 6.72 -0.94 -11.32
CA ALA A 270 5.60 0.01 -11.45
C ALA A 270 5.74 1.18 -10.44
N CYS A 271 6.87 1.88 -10.50
CA CYS A 271 7.15 3.05 -9.66
C CYS A 271 6.41 4.30 -10.16
N MET A 272 6.07 5.20 -9.23
CA MET A 272 5.51 6.50 -9.55
C MET A 272 6.64 7.48 -9.95
N SER A 273 6.41 8.31 -10.98
CA SER A 273 7.34 9.40 -11.30
C SER A 273 7.23 10.54 -10.28
N ALA A 274 8.33 11.25 -10.05
CA ALA A 274 8.34 12.42 -9.16
C ALA A 274 7.34 13.51 -9.61
N SER A 275 7.20 13.70 -10.93
CA SER A 275 6.23 14.65 -11.51
C SER A 275 4.77 14.23 -11.21
N SER A 276 4.46 12.92 -11.29
CA SER A 276 3.13 12.41 -10.94
C SER A 276 2.85 12.56 -9.44
N ALA A 277 3.83 12.27 -8.58
CA ALA A 277 3.70 12.46 -7.14
C ALA A 277 3.40 13.92 -6.79
N PHE A 278 4.10 14.85 -7.42
CA PHE A 278 3.86 16.30 -7.24
C PHE A 278 2.44 16.70 -7.65
N GLN A 279 1.96 16.26 -8.82
CA GLN A 279 0.60 16.57 -9.27
C GLN A 279 -0.47 15.95 -8.35
N ILE A 280 -0.25 14.75 -7.83
CA ILE A 280 -1.15 14.11 -6.87
C ILE A 280 -1.16 14.88 -5.55
N MET A 281 -0.02 15.36 -5.07
CA MET A 281 0.04 16.19 -3.86
C MET A 281 -0.77 17.48 -4.01
N GLN A 282 -0.72 18.15 -5.17
CA GLN A 282 -1.57 19.32 -5.43
C GLN A 282 -3.07 18.99 -5.35
N GLY A 283 -3.47 17.81 -5.85
CA GLY A 283 -4.85 17.32 -5.71
C GLY A 283 -5.20 17.00 -4.26
N LEU A 284 -4.29 16.36 -3.54
CA LEU A 284 -4.46 16.00 -2.14
C LEU A 284 -4.71 17.22 -1.24
N GLU A 285 -4.01 18.32 -1.49
CA GLU A 285 -4.15 19.57 -0.73
C GLU A 285 -5.57 20.15 -0.72
N THR A 286 -6.37 19.83 -1.74
CA THR A 286 -7.78 20.27 -1.84
C THR A 286 -8.78 19.16 -1.54
N LEU A 287 -8.33 17.97 -1.16
CA LEU A 287 -9.20 16.79 -0.99
C LEU A 287 -10.34 17.05 0.00
N SER A 288 -10.06 17.58 1.18
CA SER A 288 -11.07 17.86 2.20
C SER A 288 -12.14 18.89 1.76
N LEU A 289 -11.84 19.74 0.77
CA LEU A 289 -12.81 20.68 0.21
C LEU A 289 -13.69 20.05 -0.85
N ARG A 290 -13.26 18.94 -1.47
CA ARG A 290 -13.94 18.27 -2.57
C ARG A 290 -14.77 17.07 -2.13
N MET A 291 -14.51 16.55 -0.93
CA MET A 291 -15.23 15.44 -0.31
C MET A 291 -16.22 15.95 0.75
#